data_920ea5a0ca147942ebc8931932f756f5
#
_entry.id   920ea5a0ca147942ebc8931932f756f5
#
_cell.length_a   1.000
_cell.length_b   1.000
_cell.length_c   1.000
_cell.angle_alpha   90.00
_cell.angle_beta   90.00
_cell.angle_gamma   90.00
#
_symmetry.space_group_name_H-M   'P 1'
#
loop_
_entity.id
_entity.type
_entity.pdbx_description
1 polymer ?
#
loop_
_entity_poly.entity_id
_entity_poly.type
_entity_poly.pdbx_seq_one_letter_code
_entity_poly.pdbx_strand_id
1 'polypeptide(L)'
;MEIHFDQHLLSLNNRFFSPEEAIRYAGTLLHQAQACNEQYIDAMIEVYHEFGPIIVLDTGVAMPHARPEKGALKTAFTVVIMEEPLIFHHEEFDPVHVIIAITASNSDNHIYLIQVVADLIERNIVDFVKNNTDKNTIMQFIHHSLAELI
;
A
#
# COMPACT_ATOMS: atom_id res chain seq x y z
N MET A 1 11.26 -4.21 -16.17
CA MET A 1 11.11 -4.12 -14.71
C MET A 1 10.06 -5.10 -14.23
N GLU A 2 10.35 -5.82 -13.17
CA GLU A 2 9.41 -6.76 -12.59
C GLU A 2 8.82 -6.19 -11.30
N ILE A 3 7.49 -6.09 -11.24
CA ILE A 3 6.77 -5.71 -10.03
C ILE A 3 6.22 -6.99 -9.40
N HIS A 4 6.58 -7.23 -8.15
CA HIS A 4 6.11 -8.38 -7.41
C HIS A 4 4.78 -8.06 -6.71
N PHE A 5 3.72 -8.73 -7.14
CA PHE A 5 2.41 -8.67 -6.48
C PHE A 5 1.67 -9.98 -6.72
N ASP A 6 1.26 -10.62 -5.65
CA ASP A 6 0.49 -11.86 -5.72
C ASP A 6 -0.55 -11.91 -4.59
N GLN A 7 -1.25 -13.04 -4.48
CA GLN A 7 -2.32 -13.22 -3.50
C GLN A 7 -1.86 -13.05 -2.05
N HIS A 8 -0.57 -13.26 -1.76
CA HIS A 8 -0.03 -13.10 -0.40
C HIS A 8 0.16 -11.64 -0.02
N LEU A 9 0.14 -10.75 -1.00
CA LEU A 9 0.27 -9.30 -0.80
C LEU A 9 -1.07 -8.58 -0.82
N LEU A 10 -2.16 -9.31 -0.92
CA LEU A 10 -3.52 -8.77 -0.78
C LEU A 10 -4.12 -9.30 0.52
N SER A 11 -4.51 -8.40 1.41
CA SER A 11 -5.11 -8.74 2.70
C SER A 11 -6.46 -8.04 2.86
N LEU A 12 -7.47 -8.80 3.28
CA LEU A 12 -8.85 -8.34 3.41
C LEU A 12 -9.31 -8.37 4.87
N ASN A 13 -10.39 -7.65 5.15
CA ASN A 13 -11.11 -7.73 6.43
C ASN A 13 -10.26 -7.33 7.64
N ASN A 14 -9.44 -6.30 7.48
CA ASN A 14 -8.52 -5.87 8.52
C ASN A 14 -9.13 -4.82 9.43
N ARG A 15 -8.74 -4.88 10.70
CA ARG A 15 -9.06 -3.89 11.74
C ARG A 15 -7.78 -3.56 12.49
N PHE A 16 -7.50 -2.26 12.63
CA PHE A 16 -6.31 -1.80 13.35
C PHE A 16 -6.70 -0.72 14.35
N PHE A 17 -5.93 -0.63 15.44
CA PHE A 17 -6.13 0.39 16.47
C PHE A 17 -5.42 1.70 16.16
N SER A 18 -4.40 1.67 15.30
CA SER A 18 -3.59 2.85 15.00
C SER A 18 -3.00 2.78 13.61
N PRO A 19 -2.64 3.95 13.02
CA PRO A 19 -1.89 3.96 11.77
C PRO A 19 -0.59 3.17 11.84
N GLU A 20 0.14 3.28 12.95
CA GLU A 20 1.41 2.57 13.13
C GLU A 20 1.23 1.05 13.03
N GLU A 21 0.19 0.53 13.67
CA GLU A 21 -0.12 -0.91 13.60
C GLU A 21 -0.41 -1.33 12.16
N ALA A 22 -1.19 -0.53 11.44
CA ALA A 22 -1.56 -0.82 10.05
C ALA A 22 -0.34 -0.78 9.13
N ILE A 23 0.53 0.22 9.29
CA ILE A 23 1.77 0.34 8.52
C ILE A 23 2.68 -0.85 8.79
N ARG A 24 2.83 -1.24 10.05
CA ARG A 24 3.65 -2.39 10.43
C ARG A 24 3.11 -3.68 9.83
N TYR A 25 1.80 -3.86 9.83
CA TYR A 25 1.18 -5.02 9.22
C TYR A 25 1.46 -5.11 7.72
N ALA A 26 1.26 -3.99 7.01
CA ALA A 26 1.55 -3.92 5.57
C ALA A 26 3.02 -4.21 5.29
N GLY A 27 3.92 -3.63 6.11
CA GLY A 27 5.35 -3.89 6.01
C GLY A 27 5.71 -5.35 6.27
N THR A 28 5.01 -5.99 7.20
CA THR A 28 5.24 -7.41 7.49
C THR A 28 4.88 -8.30 6.30
N LEU A 29 3.80 -7.97 5.57
CA LEU A 29 3.46 -8.70 4.34
C LEU A 29 4.57 -8.55 3.30
N LEU A 30 5.11 -7.36 3.14
CA LEU A 30 6.23 -7.12 2.22
C LEU A 30 7.48 -7.88 2.66
N HIS A 31 7.75 -7.91 3.97
CA HIS A 31 8.89 -8.63 4.51
C HIS A 31 8.74 -10.14 4.30
N GLN A 32 7.57 -10.70 4.53
CA GLN A 32 7.29 -12.12 4.28
C GLN A 32 7.46 -12.50 2.81
N ALA A 33 7.20 -11.56 1.91
CA ALA A 33 7.42 -11.73 0.47
C ALA A 33 8.88 -11.48 0.08
N GLN A 34 9.77 -11.23 1.04
CA GLN A 34 11.17 -10.93 0.82
C GLN A 34 11.40 -9.66 0.00
N ALA A 35 10.45 -8.72 0.06
CA ALA A 35 10.54 -7.47 -0.67
C ALA A 35 11.29 -6.38 0.11
N CYS A 36 11.41 -6.55 1.44
CA CYS A 36 12.15 -5.61 2.29
C CYS A 36 12.67 -6.32 3.53
N ASN A 37 13.60 -5.67 4.24
CA ASN A 37 14.02 -6.11 5.56
C ASN A 37 13.20 -5.42 6.65
N GLU A 38 13.43 -5.78 7.91
CA GLU A 38 12.67 -5.21 9.04
C GLU A 38 12.97 -3.72 9.24
N GLN A 39 14.17 -3.27 8.92
CA GLN A 39 14.55 -1.87 9.02
C GLN A 39 13.68 -0.98 8.12
N TYR A 40 13.26 -1.49 6.97
CA TYR A 40 12.39 -0.76 6.07
C TYR A 40 11.02 -0.52 6.69
N ILE A 41 10.50 -1.49 7.45
CA ILE A 41 9.22 -1.35 8.15
C ILE A 41 9.32 -0.21 9.17
N ASP A 42 10.39 -0.20 9.96
CA ASP A 42 10.61 0.88 10.93
C ASP A 42 10.74 2.23 10.24
N ALA A 43 11.41 2.27 9.08
CA ALA A 43 11.58 3.48 8.31
C ALA A 43 10.24 4.04 7.81
N MET A 44 9.33 3.17 7.36
CA MET A 44 7.98 3.61 6.96
C MET A 44 7.19 4.22 8.12
N ILE A 45 7.30 3.64 9.30
CA ILE A 45 6.65 4.17 10.50
C ILE A 45 7.26 5.52 10.88
N GLU A 46 8.58 5.66 10.78
CA GLU A 46 9.27 6.93 11.04
C GLU A 46 8.83 8.03 10.07
N VAL A 47 8.60 7.71 8.81
CA VAL A 47 8.08 8.67 7.84
C VAL A 47 6.72 9.21 8.32
N TYR A 48 5.85 8.33 8.79
CA TYR A 48 4.57 8.75 9.32
C TYR A 48 4.73 9.64 10.56
N HIS A 49 5.62 9.27 11.47
CA HIS A 49 5.87 10.07 12.69
C HIS A 49 6.46 11.44 12.38
N GLU A 50 7.37 11.51 11.42
CA GLU A 50 8.05 12.76 11.08
C GLU A 50 7.19 13.70 10.25
N PHE A 51 6.50 13.17 9.25
CA PHE A 51 5.77 13.99 8.27
C PHE A 51 4.25 13.95 8.46
N GLY A 52 3.76 13.13 9.37
CA GLY A 52 2.32 13.01 9.64
C GLY A 52 1.58 12.31 8.51
N PRO A 53 0.30 12.69 8.28
CA PRO A 53 -0.56 11.97 7.34
C PRO A 53 -0.29 12.26 5.87
N ILE A 54 0.88 12.75 5.51
CA ILE A 54 1.27 13.02 4.11
C ILE A 54 1.17 11.78 3.23
N ILE A 55 1.25 10.59 3.83
CA ILE A 55 1.11 9.33 3.10
C ILE A 55 -0.31 9.05 2.65
N VAL A 56 -1.31 9.79 3.14
CA VAL A 56 -2.69 9.68 2.67
C VAL A 56 -2.81 10.51 1.41
N LEU A 57 -2.91 9.85 0.26
CA LEU A 57 -2.77 10.48 -1.07
C LEU A 57 -4.09 10.97 -1.64
N ASP A 58 -5.20 10.33 -1.28
CA ASP A 58 -6.52 10.64 -1.81
C ASP A 58 -7.56 10.09 -0.83
N THR A 59 -8.82 10.43 -1.06
CA THR A 59 -9.90 9.99 -0.18
C THR A 59 -9.85 8.48 0.05
N GLY A 60 -9.55 8.09 1.26
CA GLY A 60 -9.56 6.70 1.69
C GLY A 60 -8.33 5.87 1.38
N VAL A 61 -7.27 6.45 0.79
CA VAL A 61 -6.07 5.70 0.39
C VAL A 61 -4.81 6.24 1.03
N ALA A 62 -4.06 5.36 1.70
CA ALA A 62 -2.73 5.68 2.23
C ALA A 62 -1.67 4.84 1.53
N MET A 63 -0.50 5.42 1.31
CA MET A 63 0.64 4.76 0.65
C MET A 63 1.88 4.86 1.54
N PRO A 64 2.01 3.97 2.53
CA PRO A 64 3.25 3.91 3.32
C PRO A 64 4.45 3.56 2.44
N HIS A 65 5.54 4.27 2.67
CA HIS A 65 6.78 4.05 1.91
C HIS A 65 7.96 4.65 2.65
N ALA A 66 9.15 4.27 2.22
CA ALA A 66 10.40 4.87 2.67
C ALA A 66 11.36 4.86 1.48
N ARG A 67 12.52 5.49 1.65
CA ARG A 67 13.54 5.49 0.58
C ARG A 67 14.07 4.08 0.34
N PRO A 68 14.38 3.71 -0.91
CA PRO A 68 14.87 2.36 -1.23
C PRO A 68 16.07 1.91 -0.38
N GLU A 69 17.01 2.81 -0.10
CA GLU A 69 18.20 2.48 0.68
C GLU A 69 17.91 2.15 2.16
N LYS A 70 16.68 2.36 2.62
CA LYS A 70 16.30 2.02 3.99
C LYS A 70 15.99 0.54 4.18
N GLY A 71 16.13 -0.28 3.14
CA GLY A 71 15.99 -1.72 3.28
C GLY A 71 15.07 -2.38 2.27
N ALA A 72 14.75 -1.70 1.16
CA ALA A 72 13.98 -2.32 0.07
C ALA A 72 14.87 -3.31 -0.68
N LEU A 73 14.35 -4.51 -0.96
CA LEU A 73 15.07 -5.57 -1.64
C LEU A 73 14.50 -5.86 -3.03
N LYS A 74 13.20 -5.66 -3.22
CA LYS A 74 12.51 -5.88 -4.48
C LYS A 74 11.54 -4.75 -4.74
N THR A 75 11.11 -4.64 -5.99
CA THR A 75 10.03 -3.73 -6.37
C THR A 75 8.70 -4.46 -6.21
N ALA A 76 7.92 -4.06 -5.22
CA ALA A 76 6.69 -4.75 -4.84
C ALA A 76 5.71 -3.78 -4.17
N PHE A 77 4.46 -4.20 -4.07
CA PHE A 77 3.48 -3.47 -3.26
C PHE A 77 2.51 -4.46 -2.60
N THR A 78 1.88 -4.01 -1.53
CA THR A 78 0.83 -4.76 -0.87
C THR A 78 -0.44 -3.91 -0.83
N VAL A 79 -1.59 -4.57 -0.90
CA VAL A 79 -2.89 -3.92 -0.77
C VAL A 79 -3.57 -4.49 0.47
N VAL A 80 -3.79 -3.63 1.45
CA VAL A 80 -4.42 -3.99 2.73
C VAL A 80 -5.76 -3.27 2.80
N ILE A 81 -6.84 -4.04 2.83
CA ILE A 81 -8.20 -3.52 2.80
C ILE A 81 -8.79 -3.62 4.20
N MET A 82 -9.32 -2.49 4.69
CA MET A 82 -9.90 -2.42 6.03
C MET A 82 -11.35 -2.85 6.02
N GLU A 83 -11.76 -3.63 7.01
CA GLU A 83 -13.15 -3.86 7.33
C GLU A 83 -13.75 -2.62 7.99
N GLU A 84 -12.98 -2.02 8.90
CA GLU A 84 -13.32 -0.73 9.50
C GLU A 84 -12.31 0.32 9.03
N PRO A 85 -12.78 1.46 8.49
CA PRO A 85 -11.86 2.52 8.08
C PRO A 85 -11.09 3.07 9.27
N LEU A 86 -9.87 3.52 9.01
CA LEU A 86 -8.92 3.93 10.04
C LEU A 86 -8.60 5.41 9.91
N ILE A 87 -8.56 6.10 11.03
CA ILE A 87 -8.23 7.54 11.08
C ILE A 87 -6.72 7.71 11.06
N PHE A 88 -6.21 8.39 10.03
CA PHE A 88 -4.80 8.76 9.90
C PHE A 88 -4.55 10.22 10.26
N HIS A 89 -5.58 10.95 10.64
CA HIS A 89 -5.53 12.38 10.99
C HIS A 89 -5.24 13.30 9.80
N HIS A 90 -5.67 12.90 8.60
CA HIS A 90 -5.62 13.77 7.43
C HIS A 90 -6.89 14.62 7.37
N GLU A 91 -6.74 15.93 7.15
CA GLU A 91 -7.86 16.87 7.18
C GLU A 91 -8.93 16.60 6.14
N GLU A 92 -8.54 16.12 4.94
CA GLU A 92 -9.47 15.97 3.82
C GLU A 92 -9.79 14.53 3.46
N PHE A 93 -8.81 13.62 3.59
CA PHE A 93 -8.90 12.29 2.98
C PHE A 93 -9.25 11.15 3.93
N ASP A 94 -9.34 11.44 5.24
CA ASP A 94 -9.77 10.43 6.21
C ASP A 94 -11.26 10.11 6.06
N PRO A 95 -11.71 8.92 6.46
CA PRO A 95 -10.90 7.80 6.96
C PRO A 95 -10.28 6.97 5.83
N VAL A 96 -9.21 6.21 6.16
CA VAL A 96 -8.52 5.37 5.20
C VAL A 96 -9.18 3.99 5.14
N HIS A 97 -9.50 3.55 3.93
CA HIS A 97 -10.12 2.25 3.64
C HIS A 97 -9.12 1.25 3.05
N VAL A 98 -8.11 1.76 2.34
CA VAL A 98 -7.14 0.93 1.62
C VAL A 98 -5.74 1.46 1.88
N ILE A 99 -4.84 0.57 2.26
CA ILE A 99 -3.42 0.88 2.37
C ILE A 99 -2.68 0.16 1.25
N ILE A 100 -1.87 0.92 0.51
CA ILE A 100 -1.00 0.38 -0.54
C ILE A 100 0.43 0.73 -0.15
N ALA A 101 1.13 -0.18 0.52
CA ALA A 101 2.51 0.03 0.90
C ALA A 101 3.42 -0.43 -0.23
N ILE A 102 4.47 0.33 -0.51
CA ILE A 102 5.36 0.06 -1.63
C ILE A 102 6.80 -0.12 -1.18
N THR A 103 7.52 -0.97 -1.92
CA THR A 103 8.98 -1.09 -1.86
C THR A 103 9.51 -0.98 -3.28
N ALA A 104 10.67 -0.36 -3.44
CA ALA A 104 11.28 -0.26 -4.76
C ALA A 104 12.78 -0.49 -4.64
N SER A 105 13.36 -1.22 -5.59
CA SER A 105 14.79 -1.53 -5.58
C SER A 105 15.65 -0.33 -5.95
N ASN A 106 15.08 0.70 -6.56
CA ASN A 106 15.78 1.94 -6.91
C ASN A 106 14.77 3.08 -7.10
N SER A 107 15.26 4.29 -7.31
CA SER A 107 14.42 5.48 -7.44
C SER A 107 13.51 5.46 -8.67
N ASP A 108 13.97 4.92 -9.79
CA ASP A 108 13.15 4.83 -11.01
C ASP A 108 11.97 3.90 -10.80
N ASN A 109 12.19 2.77 -10.16
CA ASN A 109 11.13 1.82 -9.85
C ASN A 109 10.16 2.38 -8.81
N HIS A 110 10.66 3.21 -7.89
CA HIS A 110 9.81 3.91 -6.91
C HIS A 110 8.81 4.82 -7.63
N ILE A 111 9.30 5.63 -8.58
CA ILE A 111 8.44 6.53 -9.37
C ILE A 111 7.40 5.72 -10.15
N TYR A 112 7.80 4.60 -10.71
CA TYR A 112 6.88 3.74 -11.46
C TYR A 112 5.77 3.17 -10.56
N LEU A 113 6.10 2.75 -9.34
CA LEU A 113 5.09 2.26 -8.40
C LEU A 113 4.10 3.35 -7.99
N ILE A 114 4.56 4.60 -7.88
CA ILE A 114 3.67 5.72 -7.62
C ILE A 114 2.64 5.83 -8.74
N GLN A 115 3.04 5.62 -10.00
CA GLN A 115 2.12 5.61 -11.13
C GLN A 115 1.11 4.47 -11.04
N VAL A 116 1.54 3.29 -10.57
CA VAL A 116 0.64 2.16 -10.35
C VAL A 116 -0.43 2.53 -9.32
N VAL A 117 -0.01 3.12 -8.21
CA VAL A 117 -0.94 3.55 -7.15
C VAL A 117 -1.91 4.61 -7.68
N ALA A 118 -1.39 5.59 -8.43
CA ALA A 118 -2.23 6.63 -9.04
C ALA A 118 -3.29 6.03 -9.98
N ASP A 119 -2.93 5.02 -10.75
CA ASP A 119 -3.88 4.35 -11.64
C ASP A 119 -4.97 3.62 -10.87
N LEU A 120 -4.61 2.94 -9.77
CA LEU A 120 -5.60 2.28 -8.92
C LEU A 120 -6.57 3.28 -8.30
N ILE A 121 -6.07 4.44 -7.88
CA ILE A 121 -6.90 5.53 -7.35
C ILE A 121 -7.86 6.03 -8.43
N GLU A 122 -7.37 6.28 -9.64
CA GLU A 122 -8.21 6.73 -10.76
C GLU A 122 -9.30 5.72 -11.13
N ARG A 123 -9.03 4.43 -10.95
CA ARG A 123 -10.02 3.37 -11.17
C ARG A 123 -10.98 3.21 -10.00
N ASN A 124 -10.92 4.10 -9.02
CA ASN A 124 -11.79 4.10 -7.85
C ASN A 124 -11.69 2.80 -7.04
N ILE A 125 -10.44 2.40 -6.71
CA ILE A 125 -10.21 1.17 -5.94
C ILE A 125 -10.99 1.18 -4.62
N VAL A 126 -11.14 2.34 -3.97
CA VAL A 126 -11.87 2.43 -2.69
C VAL A 126 -13.31 2.00 -2.86
N ASP A 127 -14.02 2.55 -3.86
CA ASP A 127 -15.40 2.17 -4.12
C ASP A 127 -15.50 0.73 -4.57
N PHE A 128 -14.54 0.27 -5.38
CA PHE A 128 -14.54 -1.10 -5.86
C PHE A 128 -14.50 -2.10 -4.69
N VAL A 129 -13.58 -1.91 -3.74
CA VAL A 129 -13.42 -2.85 -2.62
C VAL A 129 -14.54 -2.72 -1.58
N LYS A 130 -15.23 -1.59 -1.52
CA LYS A 130 -16.44 -1.45 -0.68
C LYS A 130 -17.58 -2.31 -1.20
N ASN A 131 -17.65 -2.53 -2.49
CA ASN A 131 -18.73 -3.26 -3.15
C ASN A 131 -18.36 -4.69 -3.56
N ASN A 132 -17.09 -5.06 -3.41
CA ASN A 132 -16.59 -6.38 -3.81
C ASN A 132 -15.69 -6.92 -2.70
N THR A 133 -16.10 -8.04 -2.10
CA THR A 133 -15.36 -8.65 -1.00
C THR A 133 -14.67 -9.95 -1.40
N ASP A 134 -14.82 -10.37 -2.65
CA ASP A 134 -14.21 -11.58 -3.16
C ASP A 134 -12.75 -11.33 -3.54
N LYS A 135 -11.86 -12.11 -2.93
CA LYS A 135 -10.43 -11.92 -3.12
C LYS A 135 -10.01 -12.06 -4.58
N ASN A 136 -10.55 -13.06 -5.29
CA ASN A 136 -10.21 -13.27 -6.70
C ASN A 136 -10.63 -12.10 -7.58
N THR A 137 -11.82 -11.55 -7.33
CA THR A 137 -12.33 -10.39 -8.05
C THR A 137 -11.41 -9.17 -7.85
N ILE A 138 -10.97 -8.94 -6.63
CA ILE A 138 -10.06 -7.84 -6.32
C ILE A 138 -8.68 -8.08 -6.95
N MET A 139 -8.17 -9.31 -6.91
CA MET A 139 -6.91 -9.66 -7.59
C MET A 139 -6.98 -9.36 -9.08
N GLN A 140 -8.09 -9.70 -9.75
CA GLN A 140 -8.28 -9.42 -11.17
C GLN A 140 -8.29 -7.92 -11.45
N PHE A 141 -8.94 -7.15 -10.60
CA PHE A 141 -8.97 -5.69 -10.72
C PHE A 141 -7.55 -5.12 -10.68
N ILE A 142 -6.74 -5.57 -9.73
CA ILE A 142 -5.37 -5.07 -9.58
C ILE A 142 -4.48 -5.54 -10.75
N HIS A 143 -4.57 -6.80 -11.14
CA HIS A 143 -3.79 -7.32 -12.27
C HIS A 143 -4.15 -6.63 -13.59
N HIS A 144 -5.41 -6.27 -13.77
CA HIS A 144 -5.84 -5.54 -14.96
C HIS A 144 -5.18 -4.16 -15.03
N SER A 145 -5.11 -3.47 -13.90
CA SER A 145 -4.40 -2.19 -13.81
C SER A 145 -2.92 -2.35 -14.17
N LEU A 146 -2.26 -3.36 -13.59
CA LEU A 146 -0.85 -3.60 -13.88
C LEU A 146 -0.61 -3.93 -15.36
N ALA A 147 -1.47 -4.72 -15.98
CA ALA A 147 -1.33 -5.10 -17.38
C ALA A 147 -1.43 -3.91 -18.33
N GLU A 148 -2.25 -2.93 -18.00
CA GLU A 148 -2.41 -1.74 -18.87
C GLU A 148 -1.25 -0.77 -18.75
N LEU A 149 -0.47 -0.82 -17.68
CA LEU A 149 0.66 0.09 -17.47
C LEU A 149 1.97 -0.44 -18.08
N ILE A 150 2.00 -1.71 -18.47
CA ILE A 150 3.22 -2.33 -18.99
C ILE A 150 3.27 -2.25 -20.54
#